data_8abff1e0a48e408bd9b32b0885e0bcbf
#
_entry.id   8abff1e0a48e408bd9b32b0885e0bcbf
#
_cell.length_a   1.000
_cell.length_b   1.000
_cell.length_c   1.000
_cell.angle_alpha   90.00
_cell.angle_beta   90.00
_cell.angle_gamma   90.00
#
_symmetry.space_group_name_H-M   'P 1'
#
loop_
_entity.id
_entity.type
_entity.pdbx_description
1 polymer ?
#
loop_
_entity_poly.entity_id
_entity_poly.type
_entity_poly.pdbx_seq_one_letter_code
_entity_poly.pdbx_strand_id
1 'polypeptide(L)'
;MKSITEKLKQFKKNPKDVKFSELCKVCDFYFGDARQSGSSHKVYKTPWRGDPRVNVQNSKGKAKASQVRQVLKAIERLEVENGIKK
;
A
#
# COMPACT_ATOMS: atom_id res chain seq x y z
N MET A 1 14.21 -11.65 7.10
CA MET A 1 13.13 -11.18 6.22
C MET A 1 12.02 -10.58 7.05
N LYS A 2 11.57 -9.39 6.70
CA LYS A 2 10.54 -8.71 7.47
C LYS A 2 9.16 -9.20 7.08
N SER A 3 8.31 -9.40 8.08
CA SER A 3 6.91 -9.74 7.84
C SER A 3 6.15 -8.53 7.32
N ILE A 4 4.94 -8.75 6.82
CA ILE A 4 4.08 -7.67 6.37
C ILE A 4 3.78 -6.71 7.52
N THR A 5 3.53 -7.25 8.72
CA THR A 5 3.26 -6.43 9.90
C THR A 5 4.43 -5.51 10.22
N GLU A 6 5.65 -6.03 10.14
CA GLU A 6 6.84 -5.23 10.40
C GLU A 6 7.03 -4.14 9.35
N LYS A 7 6.74 -4.46 8.09
CA LYS A 7 6.81 -3.46 7.03
C LYS A 7 5.82 -2.34 7.26
N LEU A 8 4.60 -2.67 7.69
CA LEU A 8 3.59 -1.66 7.98
C LEU A 8 4.03 -0.74 9.11
N LYS A 9 4.61 -1.30 10.16
CA LYS A 9 5.13 -0.50 11.27
C LYS A 9 6.21 0.45 10.79
N GLN A 10 7.10 -0.03 9.95
CA GLN A 10 8.19 0.77 9.41
C GLN A 10 7.66 1.89 8.53
N PHE A 11 6.66 1.60 7.70
CA PHE A 11 6.05 2.61 6.83
C PHE A 11 5.36 3.70 7.65
N LYS A 12 4.68 3.32 8.73
CA LYS A 12 4.04 4.29 9.62
C LYS A 12 5.05 5.19 10.31
N LYS A 13 6.18 4.59 10.70
CA LYS A 13 7.23 5.33 11.40
C LYS A 13 7.92 6.32 10.49
N ASN A 14 8.14 5.94 9.22
CA ASN A 14 8.88 6.80 8.31
C ASN A 14 8.29 6.71 6.89
N PRO A 15 7.14 7.34 6.64
CA PRO A 15 6.48 7.24 5.33
C PRO A 15 7.25 7.91 4.20
N LYS A 16 8.24 8.75 4.54
CA LYS A 16 9.08 9.40 3.53
C LYS A 16 10.19 8.51 3.01
N ASP A 17 10.45 7.39 3.68
CA ASP A 17 11.55 6.50 3.32
C ASP A 17 11.01 5.09 3.05
N VAL A 18 10.10 4.99 2.12
CA VAL A 18 9.48 3.71 1.74
C VAL A 18 9.84 3.40 0.30
N LYS A 19 10.44 2.24 0.09
CA LYS A 19 10.78 1.79 -1.25
C LYS A 19 9.52 1.44 -2.03
N PHE A 20 9.45 1.88 -3.28
CA PHE A 20 8.31 1.61 -4.14
C PHE A 20 8.03 0.11 -4.24
N SER A 21 9.07 -0.70 -4.45
CA SER A 21 8.91 -2.14 -4.60
C SER A 21 8.35 -2.78 -3.33
N GLU A 22 8.73 -2.30 -2.16
CA GLU A 22 8.22 -2.85 -0.91
C GLU A 22 6.77 -2.46 -0.67
N LEU A 23 6.41 -1.24 -1.01
CA LEU A 23 5.03 -0.82 -0.89
C LEU A 23 4.14 -1.63 -1.83
N CYS A 24 4.61 -1.89 -3.04
CA CYS A 24 3.87 -2.72 -3.99
C CYS A 24 3.64 -4.13 -3.46
N LYS A 25 4.62 -4.72 -2.80
CA LYS A 25 4.46 -6.06 -2.21
C LYS A 25 3.36 -6.07 -1.16
N VAL A 26 3.32 -5.05 -0.33
CA VAL A 26 2.28 -4.91 0.68
C VAL A 26 0.91 -4.73 0.04
N CYS A 27 0.84 -3.90 -0.98
CA CYS A 27 -0.41 -3.70 -1.70
C CYS A 27 -0.89 -4.99 -2.38
N ASP A 28 0.02 -5.73 -2.99
CA ASP A 28 -0.32 -7.02 -3.60
C ASP A 28 -0.92 -7.97 -2.57
N PHE A 29 -0.38 -7.96 -1.37
CA PHE A 29 -0.86 -8.84 -0.30
C PHE A 29 -2.28 -8.47 0.14
N TYR A 30 -2.57 -7.18 0.28
CA TYR A 30 -3.87 -6.74 0.79
C TYR A 30 -4.93 -6.53 -0.27
N PHE A 31 -4.55 -6.06 -1.45
CA PHE A 31 -5.50 -5.67 -2.50
C PHE A 31 -5.46 -6.58 -3.71
N GLY A 32 -4.49 -7.49 -3.78
CA GLY A 32 -4.33 -8.34 -4.94
C GLY A 32 -3.54 -7.65 -6.03
N ASP A 33 -3.65 -8.16 -7.26
CA ASP A 33 -2.89 -7.63 -8.38
C ASP A 33 -3.31 -6.21 -8.72
N ALA A 34 -2.35 -5.39 -9.15
CA ALA A 34 -2.66 -4.04 -9.58
C ALA A 34 -3.53 -4.06 -10.81
N ARG A 35 -4.53 -3.16 -10.84
CA ARG A 35 -5.41 -3.02 -12.01
C ARG A 35 -4.65 -2.42 -13.19
N GLN A 36 -3.75 -1.49 -12.90
CA GLN A 36 -2.87 -0.91 -13.89
C GLN A 36 -1.46 -1.00 -13.36
N SER A 37 -0.54 -1.45 -14.19
CA SER A 37 0.83 -1.65 -13.79
C SER A 37 1.76 -1.13 -14.86
N GLY A 38 2.21 0.11 -14.68
CA GLY A 38 3.26 0.68 -15.51
C GLY A 38 4.61 0.52 -14.83
N SER A 39 5.66 0.97 -15.49
CA SER A 39 7.01 0.84 -14.96
C SER A 39 7.23 1.68 -13.70
N SER A 40 6.48 2.75 -13.54
CA SER A 40 6.65 3.66 -12.41
C SER A 40 5.34 4.01 -11.71
N HIS A 41 4.27 3.29 -12.02
CA HIS A 41 2.95 3.66 -11.51
C HIS A 41 2.06 2.42 -11.45
N LYS A 42 1.44 2.20 -10.31
CA LYS A 42 0.49 1.10 -10.13
C LYS A 42 -0.78 1.61 -9.47
N VAL A 43 -1.91 1.04 -9.88
CA VAL A 43 -3.21 1.37 -9.33
C VAL A 43 -3.85 0.10 -8.79
N TYR A 44 -4.26 0.13 -7.54
CA TYR A 44 -4.90 -1.00 -6.88
C TYR A 44 -6.36 -0.70 -6.60
N LYS A 45 -7.20 -1.69 -6.82
CA LYS A 45 -8.62 -1.58 -6.55
C LYS A 45 -8.90 -1.98 -5.09
N THR A 46 -9.83 -1.26 -4.47
CA THR A 46 -10.27 -1.60 -3.12
C THR A 46 -11.65 -2.24 -3.17
N PRO A 47 -12.07 -2.99 -2.13
CA PRO A 47 -13.35 -3.70 -2.14
C PRO A 47 -14.56 -2.83 -1.75
N TRP A 48 -14.36 -1.55 -1.49
CA TRP A 48 -15.44 -0.70 -0.99
C TRP A 48 -16.26 -0.09 -2.11
N ARG A 49 -17.48 0.31 -1.76
CA ARG A 49 -18.36 1.03 -2.68
C ARG A 49 -17.73 2.35 -3.07
N GLY A 50 -18.05 2.79 -4.28
CA GLY A 50 -17.47 4.01 -4.81
C GLY A 50 -16.13 3.77 -5.48
N ASP A 51 -15.65 2.55 -5.37
CA ASP A 51 -14.43 2.10 -6.03
C ASP A 51 -13.23 3.03 -5.79
N PRO A 52 -12.95 3.38 -4.53
CA PRO A 52 -11.76 4.18 -4.26
C PRO A 52 -10.54 3.37 -4.66
N ARG A 53 -9.59 4.03 -5.30
CA ARG A 53 -8.39 3.35 -5.77
C ARG A 53 -7.18 3.86 -5.04
N VAL A 54 -6.20 2.98 -4.90
CA VAL A 54 -4.94 3.34 -4.28
C VAL A 54 -3.90 3.47 -5.38
N ASN A 55 -3.33 4.67 -5.50
CA ASN A 55 -2.29 4.95 -6.49
C ASN A 55 -0.93 4.91 -5.81
N VAL A 56 0.01 4.23 -6.46
CA VAL A 56 1.38 4.15 -5.97
C VAL A 56 2.32 4.55 -7.10
N GLN A 57 3.14 5.57 -6.88
CA GLN A 57 4.06 6.07 -7.87
C GLN A 57 5.49 5.94 -7.39
N ASN A 58 6.35 5.58 -8.34
CA ASN A 58 7.78 5.47 -8.09
C ASN A 58 8.44 6.83 -8.34
N SER A 59 9.12 7.34 -7.32
CA SER A 59 9.93 8.55 -7.47
C SER A 59 11.35 8.21 -7.05
N LYS A 60 12.18 7.93 -8.04
CA LYS A 60 13.58 7.56 -7.84
C LYS A 60 13.74 6.36 -6.91
N GLY A 61 12.90 5.34 -7.11
CA GLY A 61 12.93 4.12 -6.31
C GLY A 61 12.12 4.16 -5.05
N LYS A 62 11.55 5.31 -4.69
CA LYS A 62 10.77 5.46 -3.47
C LYS A 62 9.33 5.83 -3.77
N ALA A 63 8.42 5.43 -2.89
CA ALA A 63 7.03 5.81 -2.99
C ALA A 63 6.83 7.21 -2.39
N LYS A 64 5.84 7.93 -2.91
CA LYS A 64 5.51 9.25 -2.37
C LYS A 64 4.90 9.11 -0.98
N ALA A 65 5.32 9.96 -0.05
CA ALA A 65 4.85 9.89 1.34
C ALA A 65 3.34 10.00 1.45
N SER A 66 2.72 10.87 0.66
CA SER A 66 1.26 11.02 0.68
C SER A 66 0.57 9.73 0.26
N GLN A 67 1.12 9.02 -0.69
CA GLN A 67 0.56 7.75 -1.15
C GLN A 67 0.80 6.63 -0.16
N VAL A 68 1.94 6.64 0.51
CA VAL A 68 2.20 5.68 1.59
C VAL A 68 1.15 5.82 2.68
N ARG A 69 0.85 7.05 3.08
CA ARG A 69 -0.17 7.30 4.10
C ARG A 69 -1.56 6.85 3.63
N GLN A 70 -1.86 7.06 2.36
CA GLN A 70 -3.13 6.63 1.78
C GLN A 70 -3.25 5.11 1.81
N VAL A 71 -2.19 4.41 1.45
CA VAL A 71 -2.16 2.95 1.48
C VAL A 71 -2.35 2.44 2.90
N LEU A 72 -1.64 3.03 3.86
CA LEU A 72 -1.76 2.62 5.26
C LEU A 72 -3.17 2.80 5.78
N LYS A 73 -3.80 3.90 5.41
CA LYS A 73 -5.18 4.18 5.81
C LYS A 73 -6.15 3.15 5.23
N ALA A 74 -5.95 2.81 3.96
CA ALA A 74 -6.79 1.81 3.30
C ALA A 74 -6.61 0.43 3.93
N ILE A 75 -5.38 0.05 4.24
CA ILE A 75 -5.11 -1.22 4.89
C ILE A 75 -5.74 -1.28 6.28
N GLU A 76 -5.63 -0.20 7.02
CA GLU A 76 -6.23 -0.14 8.35
C GLU A 76 -7.74 -0.33 8.28
N ARG A 77 -8.39 0.33 7.33
CA ARG A 77 -9.82 0.16 7.11
C ARG A 77 -10.17 -1.28 6.76
N LEU A 78 -9.36 -1.88 5.88
CA LEU A 78 -9.57 -3.26 5.45
C LEU A 78 -9.48 -4.22 6.63
N GLU A 79 -8.51 -4.03 7.48
CA GLU A 79 -8.33 -4.89 8.65
C GLU A 79 -9.48 -4.76 9.64
N VAL A 80 -9.96 -3.55 9.84
CA VAL A 80 -11.09 -3.31 10.73
C VAL A 80 -12.36 -3.94 10.19
N GLU A 81 -12.64 -3.76 8.91
CA GLU A 81 -13.88 -4.25 8.31
C GLU A 81 -13.91 -5.77 8.16
N ASN A 82 -12.77 -6.38 7.94
CA ASN A 82 -12.68 -7.83 7.77
C ASN A 82 -12.33 -8.56 9.04
N GLY A 83 -12.10 -7.85 10.13
CA GLY A 83 -11.74 -8.45 11.39
C GLY A 83 -10.37 -9.11 11.39
N ILE A 84 -9.52 -8.75 10.45
CA ILE A 84 -8.18 -9.30 10.37
C ILE A 84 -7.30 -8.64 11.44
N LYS A 85 -6.69 -9.48 12.26
CA LYS A 85 -5.78 -8.99 13.29
C LYS A 85 -4.38 -9.48 13.01
N LYS A 86 -3.43 -8.61 13.16
CA LYS A 86 -2.03 -8.93 12.95
C LYS A 86 -1.24 -8.87 14.23
#